data_c7ecc4d66f56add2a7ce8a67236ab4e9
#
_entry.id   c7ecc4d66f56add2a7ce8a67236ab4e9
#
_cell.length_a   1.000
_cell.length_b   1.000
_cell.length_c   1.000
_cell.angle_alpha   90.00
_cell.angle_beta   90.00
_cell.angle_gamma   90.00
#
_symmetry.space_group_name_H-M   'P 1'
#
loop_
_entity.id
_entity.type
_entity.pdbx_description
1 polymer ?
#
loop_
_entity_poly.entity_id
_entity_poly.type
_entity_poly.pdbx_seq_one_letter_code
_entity_poly.pdbx_strand_id
1 'polypeptide(L)'
;HPTAVRTTLAGIKEAYPGRRLIAVFEPRSNTSRRAFFQDEYPVSFDACDIAVILEVADAGGYQGTARQVGALDVPELTRQIMRRGKTAACFRTVKEIEDFLCREIRSGDLTVLMSNGDFGGLAQTLPRALQRVLRNNTPK
;
A
#
# COMPACT_ATOMS: atom_id res chain seq x y z
N HIS A 1 9.33 -8.00 3.54
CA HIS A 1 9.11 -8.89 4.69
C HIS A 1 8.13 -8.24 5.67
N PRO A 2 7.17 -8.99 6.25
CA PRO A 2 6.17 -8.45 7.19
C PRO A 2 6.78 -7.69 8.37
N THR A 3 7.88 -8.20 8.93
CA THR A 3 8.60 -7.54 10.03
C THR A 3 9.07 -6.14 9.67
N ALA A 4 9.61 -5.93 8.47
CA ALA A 4 10.06 -4.61 8.01
C ALA A 4 8.88 -3.63 7.89
N VAL A 5 7.75 -4.08 7.32
CA VAL A 5 6.52 -3.29 7.23
C VAL A 5 6.04 -2.87 8.62
N ARG A 6 5.93 -3.84 9.53
CA ARG A 6 5.49 -3.59 10.91
C ARG A 6 6.39 -2.60 11.65
N THR A 7 7.70 -2.81 11.61
CA THR A 7 8.66 -1.95 12.30
C THR A 7 8.65 -0.52 11.75
N THR A 8 8.59 -0.37 10.43
CA THR A 8 8.52 0.94 9.77
C THR A 8 7.25 1.69 10.18
N LEU A 9 6.09 1.05 10.09
CA LEU A 9 4.81 1.71 10.40
C LEU A 9 4.69 2.04 11.88
N ALA A 10 5.12 1.14 12.77
CA ALA A 10 5.12 1.38 14.20
C ALA A 10 6.03 2.56 14.59
N GLY A 11 7.25 2.60 14.04
CA GLY A 11 8.19 3.69 14.32
C GLY A 11 7.69 5.05 13.82
N ILE A 12 7.04 5.11 12.66
CA ILE A 12 6.45 6.35 12.15
C ILE A 12 5.27 6.79 13.01
N LYS A 13 4.41 5.86 13.42
CA LYS A 13 3.26 6.19 14.28
C LYS A 13 3.70 6.68 15.66
N GLU A 14 4.77 6.12 16.21
CA GLU A 14 5.38 6.57 17.46
C GLU A 14 5.99 7.98 17.34
N ALA A 15 6.70 8.24 16.23
CA ALA A 15 7.32 9.55 15.98
C ALA A 15 6.30 10.67 15.72
N TYR A 16 5.13 10.33 15.19
CA TYR A 16 4.07 11.28 14.83
C TYR A 16 2.71 10.86 15.40
N PRO A 17 2.56 10.85 16.73
CA PRO A 17 1.31 10.46 17.36
C PRO A 17 0.18 11.42 16.97
N GLY A 18 -1.01 10.87 16.77
CA GLY A 18 -2.19 11.67 16.42
C GLY A 18 -2.32 12.02 14.93
N ARG A 19 -1.32 11.77 14.09
CA ARG A 19 -1.44 11.92 12.63
C ARG A 19 -2.00 10.65 11.98
N ARG A 20 -2.88 10.81 10.99
CA ARG A 20 -3.38 9.70 10.19
C ARG A 20 -2.26 9.18 9.30
N LEU A 21 -2.04 7.87 9.32
CA LEU A 21 -0.97 7.18 8.60
C LEU A 21 -1.55 6.34 7.48
N ILE A 22 -1.15 6.64 6.26
CA ILE A 22 -1.51 5.90 5.05
C ILE A 22 -0.29 5.09 4.61
N ALA A 23 -0.41 3.77 4.65
CA ALA A 23 0.62 2.84 4.20
C ALA A 23 0.33 2.40 2.77
N VAL A 24 1.26 2.64 1.86
CA VAL A 24 1.17 2.22 0.45
C VAL A 24 2.25 1.19 0.19
N PHE A 25 1.86 -0.01 -0.19
CA PHE A 25 2.76 -1.16 -0.25
C PHE A 25 2.75 -1.86 -1.61
N GLU A 26 3.94 -2.07 -2.16
CA GLU A 26 4.19 -2.90 -3.34
C GLU A 26 4.94 -4.18 -2.92
N PRO A 27 4.29 -5.36 -2.92
CA PRO A 27 4.94 -6.64 -2.64
C PRO A 27 5.76 -7.10 -3.84
N ARG A 28 6.91 -6.48 -4.11
CA ARG A 28 7.71 -6.68 -5.33
C ARG A 28 8.76 -7.80 -5.21
N SER A 29 9.32 -8.02 -4.01
CA SER A 29 10.35 -9.04 -3.83
C SER A 29 9.78 -10.45 -3.88
N ASN A 30 10.59 -11.42 -4.30
CA ASN A 30 10.20 -12.84 -4.27
C ASN A 30 9.78 -13.29 -2.87
N THR A 31 10.36 -12.71 -1.83
CA THR A 31 10.01 -13.00 -0.43
C THR A 31 8.68 -12.40 -0.05
N SER A 32 8.42 -11.12 -0.40
CA SER A 32 7.16 -10.44 -0.05
C SER A 32 5.94 -10.98 -0.77
N ARG A 33 6.14 -11.69 -1.89
CA ARG A 33 5.06 -12.29 -2.70
C ARG A 33 4.72 -13.74 -2.31
N ARG A 34 5.33 -14.31 -1.27
CA ARG A 34 5.07 -15.69 -0.86
C ARG A 34 3.82 -15.81 0.01
N ALA A 35 3.00 -16.80 -0.29
CA ALA A 35 1.82 -17.17 0.51
C ALA A 35 2.17 -17.51 1.97
N PHE A 36 3.41 -17.91 2.23
CA PHE A 36 3.91 -18.19 3.58
C PHE A 36 3.70 -17.01 4.55
N PHE A 37 3.72 -15.78 4.05
CA PHE A 37 3.52 -14.57 4.85
C PHE A 37 2.07 -14.06 4.84
N GLN A 38 1.14 -14.81 4.23
CA GLN A 38 -0.27 -14.39 4.12
C GLN A 38 -0.88 -14.04 5.48
N ASP A 39 -0.59 -14.83 6.51
CA ASP A 39 -1.14 -14.63 7.84
C ASP A 39 -0.36 -13.62 8.70
N GLU A 40 0.89 -13.32 8.32
CA GLU A 40 1.73 -12.36 9.05
C GLU A 40 1.54 -10.91 8.57
N TYR A 41 1.20 -10.71 7.29
CA TYR A 41 1.04 -9.37 6.74
C TYR A 41 -0.10 -8.57 7.37
N PRO A 42 -1.30 -9.13 7.65
CA PRO A 42 -2.39 -8.33 8.21
C PRO A 42 -2.00 -7.59 9.49
N VAL A 43 -1.29 -8.27 10.40
CA VAL A 43 -0.80 -7.69 11.66
C VAL A 43 0.25 -6.59 11.43
N SER A 44 0.99 -6.68 10.34
CA SER A 44 2.04 -5.71 10.00
C SER A 44 1.50 -4.31 9.69
N PHE A 45 0.21 -4.21 9.35
CA PHE A 45 -0.49 -2.95 9.06
C PHE A 45 -1.26 -2.37 10.25
N ASP A 46 -1.18 -2.97 11.44
CA ASP A 46 -1.95 -2.51 12.61
C ASP A 46 -1.66 -1.06 13.01
N ALA A 47 -0.45 -0.56 12.76
CA ALA A 47 -0.08 0.81 13.09
C ALA A 47 -0.60 1.87 12.11
N CYS A 48 -1.01 1.50 10.89
CA CYS A 48 -1.58 2.46 9.95
C CYS A 48 -3.10 2.60 10.12
N ASP A 49 -3.64 3.69 9.59
CA ASP A 49 -5.08 3.94 9.53
C ASP A 49 -5.67 3.47 8.19
N ILE A 50 -4.90 3.58 7.13
CA ILE A 50 -5.27 3.14 5.77
C ILE A 50 -4.12 2.33 5.18
N ALA A 51 -4.44 1.16 4.63
CA ALA A 51 -3.52 0.34 3.84
C ALA A 51 -3.93 0.33 2.36
N VAL A 52 -3.00 0.64 1.48
CA VAL A 52 -3.17 0.61 0.02
C VAL A 52 -2.13 -0.32 -0.57
N ILE A 53 -2.56 -1.35 -1.28
CA ILE A 53 -1.66 -2.42 -1.71
C ILE A 53 -1.75 -2.58 -3.22
N LEU A 54 -0.59 -2.62 -3.89
CA LEU A 54 -0.51 -2.94 -5.31
C LEU A 54 -0.62 -4.46 -5.48
N GLU A 55 -1.62 -4.90 -6.24
CA GLU A 55 -1.72 -6.27 -6.72
C GLU A 55 -0.75 -6.45 -7.88
N VAL A 56 0.44 -6.97 -7.60
CA VAL A 56 1.45 -7.21 -8.64
C VAL A 56 0.98 -8.38 -9.50
N ALA A 57 0.62 -8.10 -10.75
CA ALA A 57 0.40 -9.13 -11.74
C ALA A 57 1.70 -9.95 -11.91
N ASP A 58 1.56 -11.26 -12.04
CA ASP A 58 2.71 -12.17 -12.20
C ASP A 58 3.66 -11.68 -13.30
N ALA A 59 4.79 -11.12 -12.90
CA ALA A 59 5.87 -10.71 -13.79
C ALA A 59 6.75 -11.91 -14.22
N GLY A 60 6.17 -13.09 -14.29
CA GLY A 60 6.83 -14.31 -14.75
C GLY A 60 5.89 -15.05 -15.68
N GLY A 61 6.19 -14.99 -16.99
CA GLY A 61 5.46 -15.61 -18.07
C GLY A 61 5.25 -17.13 -17.96
N TYR A 62 4.50 -17.54 -16.97
CA TYR A 62 3.92 -18.86 -16.90
C TYR A 62 2.43 -18.72 -17.27
N GLN A 63 2.13 -18.90 -18.53
CA GLN A 63 0.77 -19.13 -18.99
C GLN A 63 0.33 -20.52 -18.47
N GLY A 64 -0.15 -20.53 -17.25
CA GLY A 64 -0.73 -21.72 -16.65
C GLY A 64 -1.83 -21.32 -15.70
N THR A 65 -3.03 -21.79 -15.95
CA THR A 65 -4.27 -21.68 -15.18
C THR A 65 -4.21 -22.31 -13.78
N ALA A 66 -3.04 -22.32 -13.14
CA ALA A 66 -2.90 -22.62 -11.75
C ALA A 66 -2.60 -21.29 -11.04
N ARG A 67 -3.54 -20.80 -10.20
CA ARG A 67 -3.16 -19.97 -9.05
C ARG A 67 -1.85 -20.53 -8.54
N GLN A 68 -0.75 -19.81 -8.69
CA GLN A 68 0.54 -20.34 -8.26
C GLN A 68 0.40 -20.64 -6.77
N VAL A 69 0.42 -21.91 -6.43
CA VAL A 69 0.53 -22.39 -5.06
C VAL A 69 1.77 -21.72 -4.49
N GLY A 70 1.57 -20.72 -3.63
CA GLY A 70 2.65 -19.98 -3.00
C GLY A 70 2.72 -18.48 -3.26
N ALA A 71 1.81 -17.86 -4.00
CA ALA A 71 1.74 -16.41 -4.18
C ALA A 71 0.88 -15.75 -3.08
N LEU A 72 1.27 -14.52 -2.67
CA LEU A 72 0.48 -13.69 -1.77
C LEU A 72 -0.85 -13.31 -2.45
N ASP A 73 -1.98 -13.66 -1.81
CA ASP A 73 -3.32 -13.23 -2.23
C ASP A 73 -3.57 -11.81 -1.69
N VAL A 74 -3.33 -10.79 -2.51
CA VAL A 74 -3.47 -9.39 -2.11
C VAL A 74 -4.93 -9.00 -1.85
N PRO A 75 -5.93 -9.43 -2.63
CA PRO A 75 -7.33 -9.24 -2.28
C PRO A 75 -7.72 -9.84 -0.92
N GLU A 76 -7.26 -11.05 -0.61
CA GLU A 76 -7.53 -11.66 0.71
C GLU A 76 -6.78 -10.92 1.83
N LEU A 77 -5.52 -10.54 1.62
CA LEU A 77 -4.77 -9.70 2.56
C LEU A 77 -5.54 -8.40 2.87
N THR A 78 -6.06 -7.75 1.85
CA THR A 78 -6.87 -6.53 2.02
C THR A 78 -8.09 -6.79 2.90
N ARG A 79 -8.82 -7.88 2.66
CA ARG A 79 -9.97 -8.28 3.50
C ARG A 79 -9.56 -8.58 4.95
N GLN A 80 -8.42 -9.25 5.14
CA GLN A 80 -7.90 -9.56 6.48
C GLN A 80 -7.52 -8.29 7.26
N ILE A 81 -6.91 -7.31 6.60
CA ILE A 81 -6.62 -6.00 7.20
C ILE A 81 -7.91 -5.27 7.60
N MET A 82 -8.94 -5.31 6.74
CA MET A 82 -10.25 -4.71 7.05
C MET A 82 -10.92 -5.37 8.26
N ARG A 83 -10.84 -6.71 8.40
CA ARG A 83 -11.35 -7.43 9.57
C ARG A 83 -10.67 -7.01 10.88
N ARG A 84 -9.47 -6.44 10.80
CA ARG A 84 -8.74 -5.87 11.94
C ARG A 84 -9.13 -4.43 12.26
N GLY A 85 -10.20 -3.93 11.64
CA GLY A 85 -10.74 -2.58 11.88
C GLY A 85 -10.00 -1.47 11.15
N LYS A 86 -9.20 -1.78 10.13
CA LYS A 86 -8.50 -0.78 9.31
C LYS A 86 -9.24 -0.55 7.99
N THR A 87 -9.06 0.63 7.40
CA THR A 87 -9.42 0.86 6.01
C THR A 87 -8.35 0.26 5.12
N ALA A 88 -8.75 -0.51 4.12
CA ALA A 88 -7.79 -1.09 3.17
C ALA A 88 -8.37 -1.15 1.76
N ALA A 89 -7.50 -1.01 0.77
CA ALA A 89 -7.83 -1.15 -0.65
C ALA A 89 -6.65 -1.77 -1.41
N CYS A 90 -6.93 -2.51 -2.46
CA CYS A 90 -5.92 -2.98 -3.39
C CYS A 90 -6.26 -2.55 -4.82
N PHE A 91 -5.24 -2.36 -5.62
CA PHE A 91 -5.34 -1.89 -7.01
C PHE A 91 -4.37 -2.64 -7.90
N ARG A 92 -4.66 -2.72 -9.18
CA ARG A 92 -3.84 -3.44 -10.17
C ARG A 92 -2.77 -2.56 -10.81
N THR A 93 -2.93 -1.24 -10.73
CA THR A 93 -2.00 -0.31 -11.35
C THR A 93 -1.59 0.80 -10.39
N VAL A 94 -0.39 1.32 -10.58
CA VAL A 94 0.13 2.48 -9.83
C VAL A 94 -0.72 3.72 -10.08
N LYS A 95 -1.28 3.86 -11.29
CA LYS A 95 -2.17 4.99 -11.63
C LYS A 95 -3.46 4.97 -10.81
N GLU A 96 -4.06 3.81 -10.62
CA GLU A 96 -5.26 3.66 -9.76
C GLU A 96 -4.95 4.00 -8.30
N ILE A 97 -3.75 3.62 -7.81
CA ILE A 97 -3.27 4.01 -6.47
C ILE A 97 -3.12 5.53 -6.38
N GLU A 98 -2.47 6.16 -7.35
CA GLU A 98 -2.31 7.63 -7.38
C GLU A 98 -3.67 8.34 -7.36
N ASP A 99 -4.62 7.91 -8.18
CA ASP A 99 -5.96 8.48 -8.23
C ASP A 99 -6.73 8.31 -6.92
N PHE A 100 -6.61 7.13 -6.29
CA PHE A 100 -7.17 6.89 -4.96
C PHE A 100 -6.56 7.81 -3.91
N LEU A 101 -5.23 7.91 -3.86
CA LEU A 101 -4.51 8.74 -2.91
C LEU A 101 -4.83 10.23 -3.08
N CYS A 102 -4.99 10.71 -4.31
CA CYS A 102 -5.38 12.09 -4.58
C CYS A 102 -6.78 12.43 -4.04
N ARG A 103 -7.68 11.46 -3.94
CA ARG A 103 -9.00 11.63 -3.33
C ARG A 103 -8.99 11.47 -1.82
N GLU A 104 -8.09 10.64 -1.31
CA GLU A 104 -8.11 10.21 0.10
C GLU A 104 -7.24 11.07 1.02
N ILE A 105 -6.07 11.52 0.54
CA ILE A 105 -5.09 12.27 1.34
C ILE A 105 -5.67 13.63 1.78
N ARG A 106 -5.52 13.94 3.05
CA ARG A 106 -5.92 15.19 3.68
C ARG A 106 -4.70 15.92 4.25
N SER A 107 -4.87 17.21 4.48
CA SER A 107 -3.84 18.01 5.18
C SER A 107 -3.51 17.38 6.54
N GLY A 108 -2.24 17.22 6.84
CA GLY A 108 -1.75 16.59 8.07
C GLY A 108 -1.54 15.08 8.01
N ASP A 109 -1.96 14.40 6.95
CA ASP A 109 -1.69 12.97 6.80
C ASP A 109 -0.20 12.68 6.58
N LEU A 110 0.20 11.49 6.97
CA LEU A 110 1.48 10.89 6.61
C LEU A 110 1.23 9.75 5.60
N THR A 111 1.89 9.82 4.47
CA THR A 111 1.83 8.75 3.46
C THR A 111 3.19 8.12 3.31
N VAL A 112 3.27 6.80 3.53
CA VAL A 112 4.51 6.02 3.46
C VAL A 112 4.44 5.08 2.28
N LEU A 113 5.37 5.24 1.34
CA LEU A 113 5.53 4.35 0.19
C LEU A 113 6.56 3.28 0.52
N MET A 114 6.17 2.03 0.48
CA MET A 114 7.02 0.88 0.80
C MET A 114 7.15 -0.03 -0.42
N SER A 115 8.34 -0.07 -0.98
CA SER A 115 8.71 -0.92 -2.12
C SER A 115 10.20 -1.23 -2.11
N ASN A 116 10.60 -2.33 -2.71
CA ASN A 116 12.01 -2.63 -3.01
C ASN A 116 12.44 -2.09 -4.37
N GLY A 117 11.69 -1.20 -4.97
CA GLY A 117 11.96 -0.58 -6.26
C GLY A 117 11.47 0.87 -6.29
N ASP A 118 11.26 1.38 -7.49
CA ASP A 118 10.81 2.74 -7.74
C ASP A 118 9.29 2.94 -7.57
N PHE A 119 8.55 1.87 -7.32
CA PHE A 119 7.09 1.88 -7.22
C PHE A 119 6.43 2.59 -8.42
N GLY A 120 6.90 2.27 -9.64
CA GLY A 120 6.39 2.90 -10.87
C GLY A 120 6.50 4.43 -10.90
N GLY A 121 7.47 4.99 -10.17
CA GLY A 121 7.68 6.43 -10.08
C GLY A 121 6.69 7.17 -9.16
N LEU A 122 5.89 6.47 -8.36
CA LEU A 122 4.84 7.07 -7.53
C LEU A 122 5.38 8.14 -6.56
N ALA A 123 6.59 7.96 -6.03
CA ALA A 123 7.22 8.94 -5.14
C ALA A 123 7.44 10.31 -5.82
N GLN A 124 7.62 10.33 -7.14
CA GLN A 124 7.79 11.54 -7.93
C GLN A 124 6.45 12.09 -8.45
N THR A 125 5.54 11.20 -8.86
CA THR A 125 4.28 11.62 -9.51
C THR A 125 3.22 12.06 -8.52
N LEU A 126 3.10 11.39 -7.37
CA LEU A 126 2.08 11.68 -6.37
C LEU A 126 2.13 13.12 -5.83
N PRO A 127 3.29 13.69 -5.43
CA PRO A 127 3.33 15.08 -4.96
C PRO A 127 2.85 16.08 -6.01
N ARG A 128 3.18 15.84 -7.29
CA ARG A 128 2.74 16.70 -8.42
C ARG A 128 1.24 16.57 -8.65
N ALA A 129 0.69 15.36 -8.56
CA ALA A 129 -0.73 15.12 -8.71
C ALA A 129 -1.52 15.79 -7.57
N LEU A 130 -1.06 15.69 -6.33
CA LEU A 130 -1.67 16.37 -5.16
C LEU A 130 -1.66 17.88 -5.30
N GLN A 131 -0.56 18.49 -5.78
CA GLN A 131 -0.49 19.93 -6.04
C GLN A 131 -1.54 20.38 -7.06
N ARG A 132 -1.76 19.60 -8.13
CA ARG A 132 -2.79 19.91 -9.14
C ARG A 132 -4.20 19.87 -8.53
N VAL A 133 -4.50 18.86 -7.71
CA VAL A 133 -5.80 18.75 -7.01
C VAL A 133 -6.04 19.94 -6.09
N LEU A 134 -5.03 20.33 -5.32
CA LEU A 134 -5.13 21.48 -4.41
C LEU A 134 -5.38 22.79 -5.16
N ARG A 135 -4.69 23.02 -6.28
CA ARG A 135 -4.92 24.23 -7.11
C ARG A 135 -6.33 24.28 -7.70
N ASN A 136 -6.89 23.13 -8.12
CA ASN A 136 -8.22 23.06 -8.71
C ASN A 136 -9.34 23.22 -7.67
N ASN A 137 -9.06 22.93 -6.40
CA ASN A 137 -10.01 23.03 -5.29
C ASN A 137 -9.92 24.35 -4.51
N THR A 138 -8.99 25.26 -4.88
CA THR A 138 -8.93 26.58 -4.26
C THR A 138 -10.01 27.47 -4.88
N PRO A 139 -10.97 28.01 -4.10
CA PRO A 139 -11.97 28.96 -4.62
C PRO A 139 -11.27 30.18 -5.19
N LYS A 140 -11.75 30.66 -6.36
CA LYS A 140 -11.31 31.94 -6.93
C LYS A 140 -11.81 33.11 -6.10
#